data_8d91c12bb95a256a02865276c80be58c
#
_entry.id   8d91c12bb95a256a02865276c80be58c
#
_cell.length_a   1.000
_cell.length_b   1.000
_cell.length_c   1.000
_cell.angle_alpha   90.00
_cell.angle_beta   90.00
_cell.angle_gamma   90.00
#
_symmetry.space_group_name_H-M   'P 1'
#
loop_
_entity.id
_entity.type
_entity.pdbx_description
1 polymer ?
#
loop_
_entity_poly.entity_id
_entity_poly.type
_entity_poly.pdbx_seq_one_letter_code
_entity_poly.pdbx_strand_id
1 'polypeptide(L)'
;QGRDAGPLLQALGIDGQLKSLRFEAQYPTGLGGMPPNLDVALELADVLWDEGALETRLLASYLLGRIPPQEERLLPRITAWTQQIRDPEVRVALLTTSLTRMRKETPNQFLALVREYLHPERSRTWSNGIQALIPMITDADFENLPAIFDIVEPIVEAAPSTLQYDLTDLIVTLYRASASETISMLKHILSTSGNQMTAVTMRRISPDFPP
;
A
#
# COMPACT_ATOMS: atom_id res chain seq x y z
N GLN A 1 -6.14 -11.72 -12.31
CA GLN A 1 -5.49 -13.02 -12.12
C GLN A 1 -4.01 -12.73 -11.97
N GLY A 2 -3.51 -12.75 -10.71
CA GLY A 2 -2.09 -12.56 -10.44
C GLY A 2 -1.26 -13.63 -11.16
N ARG A 3 -0.27 -13.21 -11.92
CA ARG A 3 0.71 -14.11 -12.51
C ARG A 3 1.45 -14.82 -11.39
N ASP A 4 1.44 -16.14 -11.40
CA ASP A 4 2.18 -16.94 -10.43
C ASP A 4 3.69 -16.76 -10.67
N ALA A 5 4.36 -16.12 -9.73
CA ALA A 5 5.81 -15.91 -9.80
C ALA A 5 6.64 -17.20 -9.51
N GLY A 6 5.97 -18.29 -9.10
CA GLY A 6 6.62 -19.56 -8.78
C GLY A 6 7.55 -20.12 -9.86
N PRO A 7 7.10 -20.20 -11.14
CA PRO A 7 7.94 -20.70 -12.22
C PRO A 7 9.18 -19.83 -12.50
N LEU A 8 9.06 -18.52 -12.30
CA LEU A 8 10.15 -17.57 -12.51
C LEU A 8 11.20 -17.70 -11.40
N LEU A 9 10.75 -17.86 -10.16
CA LEU A 9 11.60 -18.11 -9.00
C LEU A 9 12.40 -19.41 -9.14
N GLN A 10 11.76 -20.44 -9.69
CA GLN A 10 12.39 -21.72 -9.95
C GLN A 10 13.42 -21.63 -11.06
N ALA A 11 13.13 -20.89 -12.14
CA ALA A 11 14.05 -20.65 -13.27
C ALA A 11 15.29 -19.86 -12.86
N LEU A 12 15.15 -18.94 -11.89
CA LEU A 12 16.26 -18.15 -11.33
C LEU A 12 17.04 -18.87 -10.21
N GLY A 13 16.66 -20.10 -9.84
CA GLY A 13 17.29 -20.82 -8.73
C GLY A 13 17.08 -20.25 -7.33
N ILE A 14 16.16 -19.30 -7.20
CA ILE A 14 15.91 -18.50 -5.99
C ILE A 14 14.92 -19.22 -5.04
N ASP A 15 14.20 -20.21 -5.53
CA ASP A 15 13.14 -20.91 -4.77
C ASP A 15 13.65 -21.52 -3.44
N GLY A 16 14.89 -22.02 -3.43
CA GLY A 16 15.53 -22.54 -2.21
C GLY A 16 15.80 -21.46 -1.17
N GLN A 17 16.24 -20.28 -1.58
CA GLN A 17 16.52 -19.17 -0.68
C GLN A 17 15.24 -18.54 -0.14
N LEU A 18 14.19 -18.43 -0.95
CA LEU A 18 12.87 -17.97 -0.49
C LEU A 18 12.19 -18.96 0.45
N LYS A 19 12.38 -20.27 0.26
CA LYS A 19 11.89 -21.29 1.20
C LYS A 19 12.59 -21.20 2.54
N SER A 20 13.90 -20.93 2.54
CA SER A 20 14.67 -20.74 3.77
C SER A 20 14.23 -19.47 4.51
N LEU A 21 14.04 -18.36 3.80
CA LEU A 21 13.50 -17.12 4.37
C LEU A 21 12.07 -17.30 4.92
N ARG A 22 11.24 -18.12 4.27
CA ARG A 22 9.91 -18.48 4.75
C ARG A 22 9.96 -19.28 6.05
N PHE A 23 10.88 -20.24 6.13
CA PHE A 23 11.07 -21.08 7.29
C PHE A 23 11.55 -20.24 8.49
N GLU A 24 12.55 -19.39 8.32
CA GLU A 24 13.08 -18.53 9.37
C GLU A 24 12.07 -17.45 9.84
N ALA A 25 11.23 -16.93 8.94
CA ALA A 25 10.18 -15.98 9.29
C ALA A 25 9.02 -16.63 10.07
N GLN A 26 8.77 -17.92 9.86
CA GLN A 26 7.71 -18.68 10.53
C GLN A 26 8.14 -19.23 11.90
N TYR A 27 9.45 -19.38 12.11
CA TYR A 27 10.05 -19.89 13.35
C TYR A 27 11.18 -18.96 13.80
N PRO A 28 10.87 -17.82 14.45
CA PRO A 28 11.90 -16.98 15.02
C PRO A 28 12.58 -17.76 16.18
N THR A 29 13.73 -18.34 15.88
CA THR A 29 14.60 -18.88 16.92
C THR A 29 15.11 -17.70 17.73
N GLY A 30 14.60 -17.58 18.95
CA GLY A 30 14.83 -16.49 19.85
C GLY A 30 16.29 -16.13 20.04
N LEU A 31 16.47 -14.89 20.37
CA LEU A 31 17.64 -14.13 20.80
C LEU A 31 18.16 -13.14 19.74
N GLY A 32 17.54 -11.97 19.67
CA GLY A 32 18.25 -10.68 19.47
C GLY A 32 19.08 -10.46 18.21
N GLY A 33 19.11 -11.41 17.28
CA GLY A 33 19.88 -11.29 16.04
C GLY A 33 18.95 -11.22 14.83
N MET A 34 19.18 -10.23 13.97
CA MET A 34 18.60 -10.17 12.64
C MET A 34 18.86 -11.50 11.92
N PRO A 35 17.87 -12.13 11.25
CA PRO A 35 18.13 -13.37 10.52
C PRO A 35 19.29 -13.15 9.54
N PRO A 36 20.29 -14.03 9.51
CA PRO A 36 21.52 -13.84 8.73
C PRO A 36 21.28 -13.63 7.23
N ASN A 37 20.07 -13.94 6.75
CA ASN A 37 19.69 -13.84 5.33
C ASN A 37 18.96 -12.54 4.98
N LEU A 38 18.72 -11.62 5.92
CA LEU A 38 18.00 -10.37 5.62
C LEU A 38 18.80 -9.46 4.68
N ASP A 39 20.11 -9.32 4.91
CA ASP A 39 20.98 -8.53 4.04
C ASP A 39 20.97 -9.09 2.62
N VAL A 40 21.13 -10.40 2.49
CA VAL A 40 21.07 -11.11 1.19
C VAL A 40 19.72 -10.91 0.51
N ALA A 41 18.62 -10.92 1.25
CA ALA A 41 17.30 -10.70 0.67
C ALA A 41 17.11 -9.26 0.17
N LEU A 42 17.63 -8.28 0.88
CA LEU A 42 17.59 -6.88 0.45
C LEU A 42 18.51 -6.63 -0.75
N GLU A 43 19.73 -7.19 -0.74
CA GLU A 43 20.65 -7.11 -1.88
C GLU A 43 20.04 -7.77 -3.12
N LEU A 44 19.40 -8.93 -2.98
CA LEU A 44 18.70 -9.59 -4.08
C LEU A 44 17.55 -8.73 -4.60
N ALA A 45 16.78 -8.09 -3.72
CA ALA A 45 15.72 -7.17 -4.15
C ALA A 45 16.29 -5.98 -4.94
N ASP A 46 17.44 -5.42 -4.50
CA ASP A 46 18.13 -4.34 -5.20
C ASP A 46 18.59 -4.78 -6.58
N VAL A 47 19.24 -5.95 -6.70
CA VAL A 47 19.69 -6.52 -7.99
C VAL A 47 18.51 -6.75 -8.94
N LEU A 48 17.43 -7.34 -8.46
CA LEU A 48 16.21 -7.58 -9.25
C LEU A 48 15.57 -6.27 -9.72
N TRP A 49 15.61 -5.24 -8.89
CA TRP A 49 15.10 -3.92 -9.25
C TRP A 49 15.94 -3.27 -10.35
N ASP A 50 17.26 -3.33 -10.24
CA ASP A 50 18.21 -2.71 -11.16
C ASP A 50 18.23 -3.39 -12.53
N GLU A 51 17.86 -4.67 -12.63
CA GLU A 51 17.66 -5.39 -13.89
C GLU A 51 16.65 -4.69 -14.82
N GLY A 52 15.68 -4.01 -14.27
CA GLY A 52 14.80 -3.08 -14.97
C GLY A 52 13.63 -3.70 -15.73
N ALA A 53 13.54 -5.03 -15.85
CA ALA A 53 12.38 -5.70 -16.46
C ALA A 53 11.15 -5.65 -15.56
N LEU A 54 9.96 -5.72 -16.14
CA LEU A 54 8.69 -5.71 -15.40
C LEU A 54 8.66 -6.83 -14.36
N GLU A 55 8.96 -8.04 -14.80
CA GLU A 55 8.90 -9.25 -13.98
C GLU A 55 9.88 -9.20 -12.80
N THR A 56 11.11 -8.71 -13.03
CA THR A 56 12.12 -8.61 -11.96
C THR A 56 11.76 -7.54 -10.93
N ARG A 57 11.16 -6.43 -11.34
CA ARG A 57 10.65 -5.39 -10.43
C ARG A 57 9.44 -5.86 -9.62
N LEU A 58 8.53 -6.62 -10.23
CA LEU A 58 7.43 -7.26 -9.49
C LEU A 58 7.96 -8.27 -8.48
N LEU A 59 8.98 -9.04 -8.85
CA LEU A 59 9.62 -10.00 -7.95
C LEU A 59 10.34 -9.31 -6.80
N ALA A 60 11.06 -8.20 -7.05
CA ALA A 60 11.66 -7.37 -6.03
C ALA A 60 10.61 -6.86 -5.03
N SER A 61 9.47 -6.35 -5.53
CA SER A 61 8.36 -5.89 -4.70
C SER A 61 7.77 -7.01 -3.84
N TYR A 62 7.61 -8.21 -4.40
CA TYR A 62 7.15 -9.39 -3.67
C TYR A 62 8.14 -9.80 -2.57
N LEU A 63 9.45 -9.78 -2.87
CA LEU A 63 10.49 -10.11 -1.92
C LEU A 63 10.50 -9.15 -0.73
N LEU A 64 10.40 -7.84 -0.97
CA LEU A 64 10.28 -6.84 0.10
C LEU A 64 9.08 -7.12 1.01
N GLY A 65 7.95 -7.53 0.46
CA GLY A 65 6.75 -7.89 1.24
C GLY A 65 6.89 -9.14 2.11
N ARG A 66 7.95 -9.94 1.93
CA ARG A 66 8.27 -11.13 2.74
C ARG A 66 9.31 -10.86 3.82
N ILE A 67 10.06 -9.79 3.69
CA ILE A 67 11.07 -9.38 4.66
C ILE A 67 10.37 -8.83 5.91
N PRO A 68 10.87 -9.13 7.14
CA PRO A 68 10.39 -8.49 8.35
C PRO A 68 10.41 -6.96 8.23
N PRO A 69 9.39 -6.24 8.71
CA PRO A 69 9.33 -4.80 8.57
C PRO A 69 10.48 -4.15 9.35
N GLN A 70 11.38 -3.52 8.60
CA GLN A 70 12.46 -2.70 9.13
C GLN A 70 12.36 -1.35 8.46
N GLU A 71 11.77 -0.41 9.17
CA GLU A 71 11.45 0.91 8.64
C GLU A 71 12.67 1.57 7.99
N GLU A 72 13.79 1.59 8.70
CA GLU A 72 15.04 2.23 8.25
C GLU A 72 15.62 1.64 6.95
N ARG A 73 15.31 0.40 6.63
CA ARG A 73 15.88 -0.29 5.46
C ARG A 73 14.87 -0.48 4.33
N LEU A 74 13.61 -0.68 4.67
CA LEU A 74 12.54 -0.96 3.71
C LEU A 74 12.00 0.34 3.09
N LEU A 75 11.65 1.34 3.91
CA LEU A 75 10.99 2.55 3.45
C LEU A 75 11.82 3.40 2.48
N PRO A 76 13.14 3.59 2.67
CA PRO A 76 13.95 4.32 1.70
C PRO A 76 13.91 3.69 0.31
N ARG A 77 13.92 2.33 0.21
CA ARG A 77 13.83 1.61 -1.06
C ARG A 77 12.46 1.82 -1.71
N ILE A 78 11.37 1.57 -0.97
CA ILE A 78 10.01 1.75 -1.48
C ILE A 78 9.80 3.18 -1.95
N THR A 79 10.23 4.17 -1.18
CA THR A 79 10.09 5.59 -1.53
C THR A 79 10.88 5.93 -2.79
N ALA A 80 12.16 5.55 -2.87
CA ALA A 80 13.01 5.81 -4.03
C ALA A 80 12.45 5.11 -5.29
N TRP A 81 12.08 3.84 -5.17
CA TRP A 81 11.56 3.06 -6.28
C TRP A 81 10.21 3.57 -6.78
N THR A 82 9.31 3.97 -5.87
CA THR A 82 8.01 4.57 -6.22
C THR A 82 8.17 5.89 -6.96
N GLN A 83 9.20 6.69 -6.66
CA GLN A 83 9.50 7.93 -7.36
C GLN A 83 10.06 7.71 -8.77
N GLN A 84 10.80 6.62 -8.97
CA GLN A 84 11.46 6.31 -10.24
C GLN A 84 10.54 5.59 -11.24
N ILE A 85 9.59 4.78 -10.73
CA ILE A 85 8.78 3.91 -11.56
C ILE A 85 7.63 4.65 -12.24
N ARG A 86 7.46 4.39 -13.55
CA ARG A 86 6.33 4.87 -14.34
C ARG A 86 5.28 3.79 -14.62
N ASP A 87 5.69 2.53 -14.54
CA ASP A 87 4.80 1.40 -14.76
C ASP A 87 3.77 1.31 -13.63
N PRO A 88 2.45 1.33 -13.93
CA PRO A 88 1.41 1.34 -12.90
C PRO A 88 1.33 0.01 -12.14
N GLU A 89 1.60 -1.13 -12.78
CA GLU A 89 1.55 -2.46 -12.16
C GLU A 89 2.64 -2.60 -11.09
N VAL A 90 3.87 -2.18 -11.41
CA VAL A 90 4.98 -2.15 -10.45
C VAL A 90 4.72 -1.17 -9.32
N ARG A 91 4.15 -0.01 -9.62
CA ARG A 91 3.81 0.98 -8.58
C ARG A 91 2.79 0.41 -7.59
N VAL A 92 1.73 -0.23 -8.09
CA VAL A 92 0.74 -0.91 -7.24
C VAL A 92 1.42 -1.99 -6.41
N ALA A 93 2.28 -2.82 -6.98
CA ALA A 93 3.00 -3.86 -6.24
C ALA A 93 3.88 -3.28 -5.12
N LEU A 94 4.59 -2.17 -5.37
CA LEU A 94 5.39 -1.48 -4.35
C LEU A 94 4.53 -0.94 -3.19
N LEU A 95 3.34 -0.41 -3.47
CA LEU A 95 2.48 0.20 -2.46
C LEU A 95 1.59 -0.82 -1.74
N THR A 96 1.35 -1.97 -2.35
CA THR A 96 0.48 -3.01 -1.78
C THR A 96 1.27 -4.23 -1.32
N THR A 97 1.94 -4.92 -2.23
CA THR A 97 2.63 -6.18 -1.97
C THR A 97 3.85 -6.01 -1.08
N SER A 98 4.70 -5.01 -1.36
CA SER A 98 5.91 -4.74 -0.55
C SER A 98 5.61 -4.38 0.90
N LEU A 99 4.45 -3.80 1.17
CA LEU A 99 4.04 -3.34 2.50
C LEU A 99 3.18 -4.36 3.27
N THR A 100 3.00 -5.59 2.74
CA THR A 100 2.10 -6.60 3.32
C THR A 100 2.43 -6.92 4.77
N ARG A 101 3.70 -7.18 5.10
CA ARG A 101 4.09 -7.47 6.48
C ARG A 101 4.02 -6.25 7.38
N MET A 102 4.38 -5.08 6.86
CA MET A 102 4.30 -3.84 7.61
C MET A 102 2.87 -3.53 8.04
N ARG A 103 1.88 -3.72 7.14
CA ARG A 103 0.46 -3.57 7.50
C ARG A 103 0.03 -4.49 8.63
N LYS A 104 0.50 -5.75 8.63
CA LYS A 104 0.09 -6.77 9.60
C LYS A 104 0.86 -6.69 10.92
N GLU A 105 2.17 -6.52 10.86
CA GLU A 105 3.06 -6.63 12.01
C GLU A 105 3.29 -5.30 12.72
N THR A 106 3.27 -4.20 11.97
CA THR A 106 3.53 -2.84 12.49
C THR A 106 2.51 -1.82 11.94
N PRO A 107 1.18 -2.00 12.18
CA PRO A 107 0.14 -1.18 11.58
C PRO A 107 0.28 0.32 11.89
N ASN A 108 0.78 0.67 13.06
CA ASN A 108 0.99 2.07 13.43
C ASN A 108 2.10 2.74 12.59
N GLN A 109 3.20 2.02 12.31
CA GLN A 109 4.27 2.50 11.43
C GLN A 109 3.77 2.62 9.98
N PHE A 110 2.97 1.64 9.53
CA PHE A 110 2.33 1.72 8.23
C PHE A 110 1.41 2.95 8.11
N LEU A 111 0.58 3.23 9.11
CA LEU A 111 -0.28 4.42 9.10
C LEU A 111 0.53 5.72 9.16
N ALA A 112 1.68 5.73 9.83
CA ALA A 112 2.59 6.89 9.80
C ALA A 112 3.14 7.15 8.39
N LEU A 113 3.56 6.09 7.66
CA LEU A 113 3.97 6.18 6.27
C LEU A 113 2.83 6.71 5.38
N VAL A 114 1.61 6.21 5.57
CA VAL A 114 0.45 6.67 4.81
C VAL A 114 0.17 8.16 5.06
N ARG A 115 0.22 8.61 6.31
CA ARG A 115 0.08 10.05 6.64
C ARG A 115 1.15 10.92 5.96
N GLU A 116 2.37 10.41 5.84
CA GLU A 116 3.44 11.09 5.09
C GLU A 116 3.10 11.22 3.61
N TYR A 117 2.57 10.16 2.96
CA TYR A 117 2.11 10.23 1.58
C TYR A 117 0.90 11.14 1.40
N LEU A 118 -0.01 11.17 2.37
CA LEU A 118 -1.25 11.97 2.34
C LEU A 118 -1.07 13.35 2.99
N HIS A 119 0.17 13.80 3.21
CA HIS A 119 0.42 15.13 3.77
C HIS A 119 -0.21 16.23 2.90
N PRO A 120 -0.95 17.19 3.49
CA PRO A 120 -1.72 18.21 2.73
C PRO A 120 -0.87 19.01 1.73
N GLU A 121 0.39 19.26 2.05
CA GLU A 121 1.30 20.02 1.17
C GLU A 121 1.91 19.19 0.04
N ARG A 122 1.68 17.86 0.02
CA ARG A 122 2.32 16.92 -0.92
C ARG A 122 1.30 16.19 -1.80
N SER A 123 0.40 16.92 -2.45
CA SER A 123 -0.67 16.32 -3.27
C SER A 123 -0.18 15.35 -4.36
N ARG A 124 1.07 15.45 -4.78
CA ARG A 124 1.69 14.52 -5.76
C ARG A 124 1.83 13.08 -5.24
N THR A 125 1.86 12.88 -3.92
CA THR A 125 1.98 11.56 -3.29
C THR A 125 0.65 10.98 -2.83
N TRP A 126 -0.45 11.71 -2.96
CA TRP A 126 -1.76 11.28 -2.46
C TRP A 126 -2.26 10.00 -3.12
N SER A 127 -2.07 9.85 -4.45
CA SER A 127 -2.38 8.60 -5.14
C SER A 127 -1.65 7.39 -4.51
N ASN A 128 -0.37 7.57 -4.14
CA ASN A 128 0.41 6.51 -3.49
C ASN A 128 -0.17 6.15 -2.10
N GLY A 129 -0.55 7.15 -1.31
CA GLY A 129 -1.17 6.94 0.01
C GLY A 129 -2.51 6.22 -0.09
N ILE A 130 -3.35 6.63 -1.05
CA ILE A 130 -4.65 6.00 -1.31
C ILE A 130 -4.45 4.53 -1.71
N GLN A 131 -3.60 4.26 -2.69
CA GLN A 131 -3.32 2.89 -3.14
C GLN A 131 -2.76 2.00 -2.03
N ALA A 132 -1.90 2.54 -1.16
CA ALA A 132 -1.36 1.80 -0.02
C ALA A 132 -2.42 1.44 1.03
N LEU A 133 -3.45 2.29 1.21
CA LEU A 133 -4.53 2.08 2.20
C LEU A 133 -5.52 0.98 1.80
N ILE A 134 -5.84 0.84 0.51
CA ILE A 134 -6.89 -0.07 0.03
C ILE A 134 -6.75 -1.49 0.60
N PRO A 135 -5.57 -2.15 0.58
CA PRO A 135 -5.43 -3.48 1.15
C PRO A 135 -5.65 -3.55 2.67
N MET A 136 -5.43 -2.45 3.39
CA MET A 136 -5.68 -2.40 4.84
C MET A 136 -7.17 -2.31 5.13
N ILE A 137 -7.91 -1.52 4.36
CA ILE A 137 -9.36 -1.36 4.50
C ILE A 137 -10.11 -2.66 4.17
N THR A 138 -9.57 -3.44 3.22
CA THR A 138 -10.15 -4.74 2.80
C THR A 138 -9.73 -5.92 3.68
N ASP A 139 -8.80 -5.72 4.61
CA ASP A 139 -8.37 -6.77 5.55
C ASP A 139 -9.42 -6.94 6.64
N ALA A 140 -10.06 -8.11 6.69
CA ALA A 140 -11.09 -8.43 7.68
C ALA A 140 -10.59 -8.42 9.14
N ASP A 141 -9.28 -8.57 9.33
CA ASP A 141 -8.64 -8.55 10.65
C ASP A 141 -8.32 -7.12 11.12
N PHE A 142 -8.54 -6.10 10.27
CA PHE A 142 -8.26 -4.71 10.63
C PHE A 142 -9.47 -4.04 11.30
N GLU A 143 -9.37 -3.76 12.59
CA GLU A 143 -10.47 -3.22 13.40
C GLU A 143 -10.49 -1.69 13.52
N ASN A 144 -9.36 -1.00 13.24
CA ASN A 144 -9.23 0.44 13.50
C ASN A 144 -9.60 1.31 12.28
N LEU A 145 -10.80 1.10 11.71
CA LEU A 145 -11.33 1.93 10.63
C LEU A 145 -11.43 3.43 11.00
N PRO A 146 -11.78 3.85 12.24
CA PRO A 146 -11.80 5.27 12.62
C PRO A 146 -10.48 5.99 12.29
N ALA A 147 -9.34 5.37 12.54
CA ALA A 147 -8.04 5.97 12.19
C ALA A 147 -7.83 6.18 10.68
N ILE A 148 -8.48 5.36 9.84
CA ILE A 148 -8.48 5.53 8.39
C ILE A 148 -9.35 6.72 8.01
N PHE A 149 -10.56 6.85 8.57
CA PHE A 149 -11.44 7.98 8.31
C PHE A 149 -10.79 9.31 8.67
N ASP A 150 -10.11 9.40 9.82
CA ASP A 150 -9.37 10.60 10.25
C ASP A 150 -8.27 11.01 9.24
N ILE A 151 -7.63 10.03 8.59
CA ILE A 151 -6.58 10.28 7.58
C ILE A 151 -7.19 10.70 6.24
N VAL A 152 -8.31 10.10 5.85
CA VAL A 152 -8.89 10.20 4.52
C VAL A 152 -9.78 11.43 4.37
N GLU A 153 -10.51 11.83 5.41
CA GLU A 153 -11.47 12.94 5.35
C GLU A 153 -10.86 14.23 4.79
N PRO A 154 -9.71 14.74 5.27
CA PRO A 154 -9.09 15.95 4.73
C PRO A 154 -8.69 15.81 3.25
N ILE A 155 -8.34 14.59 2.83
CA ILE A 155 -7.93 14.31 1.46
C ILE A 155 -9.14 14.32 0.52
N VAL A 156 -10.24 13.70 0.93
CA VAL A 156 -11.49 13.72 0.15
C VAL A 156 -12.02 15.15 -0.02
N GLU A 157 -11.90 15.98 1.02
CA GLU A 157 -12.31 17.38 0.98
C GLU A 157 -11.45 18.23 0.03
N ALA A 158 -10.13 18.06 0.04
CA ALA A 158 -9.17 18.90 -0.66
C ALA A 158 -8.72 18.37 -2.02
N ALA A 159 -9.15 17.17 -2.42
CA ALA A 159 -8.60 16.47 -3.58
C ALA A 159 -8.80 17.19 -4.92
N PRO A 160 -7.76 17.28 -5.73
CA PRO A 160 -7.87 17.76 -7.09
C PRO A 160 -8.56 16.71 -7.99
N SER A 161 -9.14 17.18 -9.10
CA SER A 161 -9.84 16.33 -10.07
C SER A 161 -8.98 15.21 -10.68
N THR A 162 -7.66 15.37 -10.65
CA THR A 162 -6.70 14.36 -11.13
C THR A 162 -6.70 13.07 -10.30
N LEU A 163 -7.14 13.13 -9.04
CA LEU A 163 -7.23 11.99 -8.12
C LEU A 163 -8.59 11.29 -8.10
N GLN A 164 -9.48 11.69 -8.99
CA GLN A 164 -10.87 11.23 -8.96
C GLN A 164 -11.01 9.70 -8.99
N TYR A 165 -10.21 9.00 -9.81
CA TYR A 165 -10.25 7.53 -9.89
C TYR A 165 -9.80 6.89 -8.59
N ASP A 166 -8.67 7.33 -8.04
CA ASP A 166 -8.15 6.83 -6.76
C ASP A 166 -9.15 7.08 -5.62
N LEU A 167 -9.79 8.27 -5.60
CA LEU A 167 -10.81 8.58 -4.60
C LEU A 167 -12.08 7.75 -4.75
N THR A 168 -12.52 7.49 -5.98
CA THR A 168 -13.67 6.62 -6.21
C THR A 168 -13.40 5.23 -5.65
N ASP A 169 -12.27 4.65 -5.96
CA ASP A 169 -11.87 3.33 -5.49
C ASP A 169 -11.75 3.30 -3.95
N LEU A 170 -11.14 4.30 -3.36
CA LEU A 170 -11.03 4.46 -1.91
C LEU A 170 -12.41 4.53 -1.23
N ILE A 171 -13.30 5.42 -1.71
CA ILE A 171 -14.61 5.64 -1.09
C ILE A 171 -15.50 4.41 -1.24
N VAL A 172 -15.50 3.77 -2.42
CA VAL A 172 -16.22 2.50 -2.64
C VAL A 172 -15.69 1.42 -1.70
N THR A 173 -14.38 1.35 -1.50
CA THR A 173 -13.76 0.38 -0.58
C THR A 173 -14.15 0.65 0.87
N LEU A 174 -14.10 1.91 1.31
CA LEU A 174 -14.56 2.32 2.65
C LEU A 174 -16.04 2.02 2.86
N TYR A 175 -16.88 2.29 1.84
CA TYR A 175 -18.30 1.99 1.90
C TYR A 175 -18.58 0.50 2.10
N ARG A 176 -17.84 -0.36 1.43
CA ARG A 176 -17.93 -1.82 1.61
C ARG A 176 -17.50 -2.27 2.99
N ALA A 177 -16.51 -1.60 3.57
CA ALA A 177 -16.01 -1.90 4.91
C ALA A 177 -16.97 -1.38 6.01
N SER A 178 -17.46 -0.13 5.87
CA SER A 178 -18.44 0.48 6.79
C SER A 178 -19.28 1.52 6.06
N ALA A 179 -20.49 1.13 5.64
CA ALA A 179 -21.40 2.00 4.90
C ALA A 179 -21.86 3.20 5.75
N SER A 180 -22.20 2.98 7.03
CA SER A 180 -22.71 4.03 7.91
C SER A 180 -21.70 5.14 8.16
N GLU A 181 -20.46 4.78 8.46
CA GLU A 181 -19.39 5.73 8.74
C GLU A 181 -18.97 6.48 7.48
N THR A 182 -18.88 5.78 6.34
CA THR A 182 -18.58 6.41 5.05
C THR A 182 -19.64 7.43 4.68
N ILE A 183 -20.92 7.09 4.79
CA ILE A 183 -22.02 8.03 4.53
C ILE A 183 -21.96 9.22 5.48
N SER A 184 -21.68 9.00 6.76
CA SER A 184 -21.54 10.07 7.75
C SER A 184 -20.43 11.04 7.39
N MET A 185 -19.23 10.54 7.07
CA MET A 185 -18.09 11.32 6.59
C MET A 185 -18.46 12.14 5.35
N LEU A 186 -19.04 11.51 4.32
CA LEU A 186 -19.41 12.19 3.09
C LEU A 186 -20.45 13.28 3.31
N LYS A 187 -21.45 13.06 4.17
CA LYS A 187 -22.43 14.08 4.55
C LYS A 187 -21.78 15.24 5.31
N HIS A 188 -20.84 14.94 6.21
CA HIS A 188 -20.09 15.97 6.93
C HIS A 188 -19.30 16.84 5.95
N ILE A 189 -18.50 16.24 5.07
CA ILE A 189 -17.72 16.95 4.05
C ILE A 189 -18.63 17.81 3.15
N LEU A 190 -19.75 17.27 2.67
CA LEU A 190 -20.68 18.02 1.82
C LEU A 190 -21.34 19.22 2.52
N SER A 191 -21.52 19.13 3.84
CA SER A 191 -22.13 20.20 4.64
C SER A 191 -21.14 21.30 5.06
N THR A 192 -19.85 20.95 5.19
CA THR A 192 -18.81 21.85 5.73
C THR A 192 -17.88 22.38 4.65
N SER A 193 -17.64 21.62 3.58
CA SER A 193 -16.69 21.97 2.55
C SER A 193 -17.18 23.10 1.67
N GLY A 194 -16.34 24.14 1.54
CA GLY A 194 -16.51 25.19 0.53
C GLY A 194 -15.98 24.80 -0.86
N ASN A 195 -15.43 23.61 -1.04
CA ASN A 195 -14.83 23.16 -2.29
C ASN A 195 -15.90 22.61 -3.26
N GLN A 196 -16.17 23.35 -4.33
CA GLN A 196 -17.12 22.93 -5.36
C GLN A 196 -16.77 21.60 -6.04
N MET A 197 -15.46 21.24 -6.08
CA MET A 197 -15.02 19.98 -6.66
C MET A 197 -15.45 18.77 -5.84
N THR A 198 -15.59 18.91 -4.53
CA THR A 198 -16.11 17.84 -3.65
C THR A 198 -17.50 17.39 -4.08
N ALA A 199 -18.41 18.33 -4.33
CA ALA A 199 -19.76 18.03 -4.82
C ALA A 199 -19.76 17.35 -6.20
N VAL A 200 -18.83 17.72 -7.09
CA VAL A 200 -18.66 17.09 -8.41
C VAL A 200 -18.17 15.66 -8.25
N THR A 201 -17.16 15.45 -7.42
CA THR A 201 -16.61 14.11 -7.12
C THR A 201 -17.70 13.21 -6.54
N MET A 202 -18.48 13.69 -5.57
CA MET A 202 -19.55 12.92 -4.96
C MET A 202 -20.64 12.51 -5.96
N ARG A 203 -21.04 13.41 -6.89
CA ARG A 203 -22.01 13.08 -7.94
C ARG A 203 -21.51 11.98 -8.89
N ARG A 204 -20.20 11.93 -9.15
CA ARG A 204 -19.59 10.93 -10.02
C ARG A 204 -19.46 9.57 -9.35
N ILE A 205 -19.22 9.55 -8.05
CA ILE A 205 -19.11 8.32 -7.26
C ILE A 205 -20.50 7.74 -6.93
N SER A 206 -21.53 8.58 -6.86
CA SER A 206 -22.90 8.19 -6.46
C SER A 206 -23.48 6.98 -7.22
N PRO A 207 -23.23 6.76 -8.53
CA PRO A 207 -23.71 5.57 -9.23
C PRO A 207 -23.09 4.25 -8.76
N ASP A 208 -21.92 4.29 -8.13
CA ASP A 208 -21.20 3.11 -7.65
C ASP A 208 -21.69 2.63 -6.28
N PHE A 209 -22.60 3.40 -5.65
CA PHE A 209 -23.25 3.01 -4.40
C PHE A 209 -24.52 2.24 -4.69
N PRO A 210 -24.80 1.15 -3.96
CA PRO A 210 -26.11 0.50 -4.00
C PRO A 210 -27.20 1.46 -3.50
N PRO A 211 -28.42 1.31 -4.06
CA PRO A 211 -29.56 2.16 -3.71
C PRO A 211 -29.98 2.04 -2.23
#